data_dfc5d691017748b6fd5e3f9cff176500
#
_entry.id   dfc5d691017748b6fd5e3f9cff176500
#
_cell.length_a   1.000
_cell.length_b   1.000
_cell.length_c   1.000
_cell.angle_alpha   90.00
_cell.angle_beta   90.00
_cell.angle_gamma   90.00
#
_symmetry.space_group_name_H-M   'P 1'
#
loop_
_entity.id
_entity.type
_entity.pdbx_description
1 polymer ?
#
loop_
_entity_poly.entity_id
_entity_poly.type
_entity_poly.pdbx_seq_one_letter_code
_entity_poly.pdbx_strand_id
1 'polypeptide(L)'
;MKIMRFIGIVFALFSAGSPSDTSAQDSGKKYKVYMVSNSHLDTQWRWDVKATIDDYLYNTAVQNLALLEKYPHYVFNFEGAVKYEWIKEYYPHLFERIRKFVADGRWNISGASFEANDPNMPSSESFIRNILLAQEFYKKEFGIKSKDMFLPDCFGFSQVMPTLGHHCGLIGFSTQKLSWRTEPLVGDSKTPFPIGLWEGVDGARIMV
;
A
#
# COMPACT_ATOMS: atom_id res chain seq x y z
N MET A 1 16.27 -49.15 43.21
CA MET A 1 14.99 -49.42 42.55
C MET A 1 14.97 -48.65 41.24
N LYS A 2 15.33 -49.33 40.12
CA LYS A 2 15.46 -48.73 38.81
C LYS A 2 14.10 -48.82 38.08
N ILE A 3 13.56 -47.68 37.70
CA ILE A 3 12.33 -47.62 36.88
C ILE A 3 12.78 -47.55 35.42
N MET A 4 12.51 -48.61 34.69
CA MET A 4 12.73 -48.74 33.27
C MET A 4 11.55 -48.09 32.53
N ARG A 5 11.81 -47.01 31.76
CA ARG A 5 10.81 -46.41 30.87
C ARG A 5 10.86 -47.10 29.51
N PHE A 6 9.75 -47.77 29.16
CA PHE A 6 9.52 -48.28 27.82
C PHE A 6 9.15 -47.10 26.89
N ILE A 7 9.94 -46.90 25.85
CA ILE A 7 9.62 -46.03 24.72
C ILE A 7 8.96 -46.88 23.65
N GLY A 8 7.65 -46.75 23.51
CA GLY A 8 6.93 -47.36 22.39
C GLY A 8 7.11 -46.52 21.12
N ILE A 9 7.76 -47.13 20.11
CA ILE A 9 7.85 -46.56 18.77
C ILE A 9 6.56 -46.90 18.04
N VAL A 10 5.74 -45.88 17.76
CA VAL A 10 4.59 -46.01 16.88
C VAL A 10 5.07 -45.77 15.43
N PHE A 11 5.09 -46.83 14.65
CA PHE A 11 5.27 -46.75 13.21
C PHE A 11 3.95 -46.29 12.59
N ALA A 12 3.88 -45.02 12.16
CA ALA A 12 2.83 -44.55 11.29
C ALA A 12 3.15 -44.96 9.85
N LEU A 13 2.36 -45.89 9.32
CA LEU A 13 2.37 -46.24 7.90
C LEU A 13 1.79 -45.04 7.12
N PHE A 14 2.65 -44.23 6.53
CA PHE A 14 2.27 -43.28 5.47
C PHE A 14 1.95 -44.10 4.21
N SER A 15 0.69 -44.26 3.88
CA SER A 15 0.28 -44.64 2.54
C SER A 15 0.60 -43.48 1.61
N ALA A 16 1.55 -43.66 0.74
CA ALA A 16 1.83 -42.74 -0.37
C ALA A 16 0.62 -42.77 -1.31
N GLY A 17 -0.30 -41.83 -1.11
CA GLY A 17 -1.31 -41.51 -2.11
C GLY A 17 -0.55 -40.89 -3.31
N SER A 18 -0.71 -41.49 -4.49
CA SER A 18 -0.21 -40.92 -5.74
C SER A 18 -0.71 -39.48 -5.88
N PRO A 19 0.15 -38.54 -6.28
CA PRO A 19 -0.34 -37.20 -6.61
C PRO A 19 -1.35 -37.34 -7.73
N SER A 20 -2.62 -37.00 -7.43
CA SER A 20 -3.61 -36.81 -8.48
C SER A 20 -3.11 -35.64 -9.33
N ASP A 21 -2.75 -35.91 -10.58
CA ASP A 21 -2.55 -34.91 -11.60
C ASP A 21 -3.85 -34.13 -11.77
N THR A 22 -4.00 -33.07 -10.99
CA THR A 22 -4.92 -32.00 -11.31
C THR A 22 -4.32 -31.23 -12.47
N SER A 23 -4.47 -31.76 -13.68
CA SER A 23 -4.29 -30.99 -14.90
C SER A 23 -5.31 -29.86 -14.83
N ALA A 24 -4.81 -28.64 -14.54
CA ALA A 24 -5.62 -27.45 -14.69
C ALA A 24 -6.11 -27.42 -16.14
N GLN A 25 -7.39 -27.61 -16.33
CA GLN A 25 -8.02 -27.54 -17.65
C GLN A 25 -7.78 -26.10 -18.13
N ASP A 26 -6.89 -25.93 -19.11
CA ASP A 26 -6.64 -24.65 -19.77
C ASP A 26 -7.95 -24.18 -20.40
N SER A 27 -8.64 -23.28 -19.73
CA SER A 27 -9.93 -22.74 -20.18
C SER A 27 -9.77 -21.84 -21.42
N GLY A 28 -8.58 -21.70 -21.98
CA GLY A 28 -8.28 -20.78 -23.08
C GLY A 28 -8.40 -19.30 -22.71
N LYS A 29 -8.81 -18.99 -21.48
CA LYS A 29 -8.86 -17.61 -20.98
C LYS A 29 -7.48 -17.16 -20.53
N LYS A 30 -6.90 -16.20 -21.23
CA LYS A 30 -5.67 -15.53 -20.80
C LYS A 30 -6.01 -14.55 -19.67
N TYR A 31 -5.59 -14.88 -18.47
CA TYR A 31 -5.67 -13.98 -17.33
C TYR A 31 -4.48 -13.01 -17.36
N LYS A 32 -4.73 -11.74 -17.01
CA LYS A 32 -3.68 -10.74 -16.86
C LYS A 32 -3.53 -10.42 -15.37
N VAL A 33 -2.34 -10.63 -14.84
CA VAL A 33 -1.99 -10.28 -13.47
C VAL A 33 -1.20 -8.98 -13.48
N TYR A 34 -1.64 -8.01 -12.69
CA TYR A 34 -0.91 -6.77 -12.46
C TYR A 34 -0.21 -6.85 -11.11
N MET A 35 1.10 -6.73 -11.11
CA MET A 35 1.90 -6.68 -9.89
C MET A 35 2.34 -5.25 -9.65
N VAL A 36 1.99 -4.70 -8.48
CA VAL A 36 2.33 -3.34 -8.08
C VAL A 36 3.33 -3.43 -6.94
N SER A 37 4.53 -2.91 -7.18
CA SER A 37 5.56 -2.80 -6.14
C SER A 37 5.36 -1.50 -5.36
N ASN A 38 5.30 -1.59 -4.04
CA ASN A 38 5.22 -0.41 -3.18
C ASN A 38 6.01 -0.61 -1.89
N SER A 39 6.23 0.47 -1.15
CA SER A 39 6.76 0.47 0.20
C SER A 39 5.82 1.29 1.08
N HIS A 40 5.15 0.62 2.02
CA HIS A 40 4.46 1.32 3.10
C HIS A 40 5.49 1.66 4.17
N LEU A 41 5.61 2.94 4.49
CA LEU A 41 6.59 3.44 5.47
C LEU A 41 5.90 4.41 6.42
N ASP A 42 5.76 3.97 7.68
CA ASP A 42 5.32 4.85 8.76
C ASP A 42 6.37 5.93 9.00
N THR A 43 5.91 7.18 9.09
CA THR A 43 6.79 8.31 9.42
C THR A 43 7.24 8.27 10.88
N GLN A 44 6.46 7.61 11.73
CA GLN A 44 6.79 7.32 13.12
C GLN A 44 5.93 6.16 13.62
N TRP A 45 6.55 5.18 14.29
CA TRP A 45 5.85 4.08 14.97
C TRP A 45 6.63 3.63 16.22
N ARG A 46 7.44 2.57 16.11
CA ARG A 46 8.35 2.10 17.20
C ARG A 46 9.72 2.75 17.12
N TRP A 47 9.87 3.70 16.24
CA TRP A 47 11.05 4.53 16.02
C TRP A 47 10.59 5.98 15.81
N ASP A 48 11.53 6.91 15.91
CA ASP A 48 11.27 8.33 15.73
C ASP A 48 11.41 8.79 14.27
N VAL A 49 11.01 10.02 13.99
CA VAL A 49 11.12 10.64 12.66
C VAL A 49 12.57 10.69 12.18
N LYS A 50 13.52 10.85 13.09
CA LYS A 50 14.94 10.88 12.72
C LYS A 50 15.37 9.54 12.13
N ALA A 51 15.03 8.42 12.76
CA ALA A 51 15.29 7.08 12.24
C ALA A 51 14.58 6.83 10.91
N THR A 52 13.34 7.38 10.74
CA THR A 52 12.66 7.33 9.45
C THR A 52 13.46 8.00 8.36
N ILE A 53 13.98 9.20 8.59
CA ILE A 53 14.75 9.94 7.61
C ILE A 53 16.09 9.26 7.33
N ASP A 54 16.87 8.97 8.40
CA ASP A 54 18.25 8.52 8.28
C ASP A 54 18.38 7.10 7.72
N ASP A 55 17.47 6.20 8.11
CA ASP A 55 17.57 4.78 7.77
C ASP A 55 16.52 4.33 6.76
N TYR A 56 15.24 4.43 7.12
CA TYR A 56 14.18 3.79 6.33
C TYR A 56 13.95 4.50 5.00
N LEU A 57 13.87 5.82 5.02
CA LEU A 57 13.59 6.61 3.83
C LEU A 57 14.77 6.60 2.86
N TYR A 58 15.98 6.76 3.40
CA TYR A 58 17.22 6.64 2.62
C TYR A 58 17.32 5.27 1.93
N ASN A 59 17.17 4.18 2.69
CA ASN A 59 17.26 2.83 2.16
C ASN A 59 16.15 2.53 1.14
N THR A 60 14.91 2.98 1.40
CA THR A 60 13.81 2.84 0.45
C THR A 60 14.14 3.52 -0.88
N ALA A 61 14.64 4.75 -0.85
CA ALA A 61 15.01 5.48 -2.06
C ALA A 61 16.16 4.80 -2.81
N VAL A 62 17.27 4.49 -2.13
CA VAL A 62 18.47 3.91 -2.75
C VAL A 62 18.17 2.55 -3.38
N GLN A 63 17.50 1.66 -2.65
CA GLN A 63 17.22 0.30 -3.13
C GLN A 63 16.28 0.32 -4.35
N ASN A 64 15.21 1.13 -4.31
CA ASN A 64 14.28 1.20 -5.43
C ASN A 64 14.87 1.91 -6.65
N LEU A 65 15.70 2.94 -6.47
CA LEU A 65 16.45 3.53 -7.58
C LEU A 65 17.39 2.52 -8.23
N ALA A 66 18.09 1.69 -7.46
CA ALA A 66 18.94 0.64 -7.98
C ALA A 66 18.15 -0.43 -8.76
N LEU A 67 16.96 -0.80 -8.28
CA LEU A 67 16.05 -1.72 -8.99
C LEU A 67 15.54 -1.11 -10.30
N LEU A 68 15.16 0.16 -10.30
CA LEU A 68 14.72 0.88 -11.49
C LEU A 68 15.83 0.99 -12.55
N GLU A 69 17.07 1.20 -12.14
CA GLU A 69 18.22 1.23 -13.03
C GLU A 69 18.56 -0.14 -13.61
N LYS A 70 18.44 -1.18 -12.80
CA LYS A 70 18.77 -2.56 -13.17
C LYS A 70 17.70 -3.21 -14.05
N TYR A 71 16.40 -2.95 -13.78
CA TYR A 71 15.30 -3.64 -14.41
C TYR A 71 14.40 -2.67 -15.20
N PRO A 72 14.44 -2.68 -16.54
CA PRO A 72 13.69 -1.72 -17.37
C PRO A 72 12.17 -1.76 -17.20
N HIS A 73 11.64 -2.92 -16.80
CA HIS A 73 10.19 -3.09 -16.60
C HIS A 73 9.72 -2.90 -15.15
N TYR A 74 10.64 -2.61 -14.24
CA TYR A 74 10.29 -2.38 -12.84
C TYR A 74 9.59 -1.04 -12.70
N VAL A 75 8.47 -1.04 -11.98
CA VAL A 75 7.69 0.14 -11.60
C VAL A 75 7.53 0.12 -10.08
N PHE A 76 7.80 1.24 -9.45
CA PHE A 76 7.67 1.41 -8.01
C PHE A 76 6.63 2.47 -7.67
N ASN A 77 5.82 2.22 -6.64
CA ASN A 77 4.82 3.14 -6.12
C ASN A 77 5.20 3.56 -4.71
N PHE A 78 5.16 4.86 -4.45
CA PHE A 78 5.50 5.38 -3.13
C PHE A 78 4.54 6.51 -2.76
N GLU A 79 4.06 6.53 -1.53
CA GLU A 79 3.03 7.41 -1.03
C GLU A 79 3.56 8.40 0.03
N GLY A 80 2.83 9.51 0.28
CA GLY A 80 3.09 10.48 1.31
C GLY A 80 4.04 11.61 0.88
N ALA A 81 3.49 12.80 0.65
CA ALA A 81 4.26 13.94 0.16
C ALA A 81 5.36 14.40 1.13
N VAL A 82 5.14 14.26 2.43
CA VAL A 82 6.15 14.57 3.47
C VAL A 82 7.43 13.77 3.30
N LYS A 83 7.33 12.51 2.87
CA LYS A 83 8.50 11.64 2.63
C LYS A 83 9.35 12.16 1.48
N TYR A 84 8.71 12.64 0.41
CA TYR A 84 9.41 13.29 -0.70
C TYR A 84 10.01 14.64 -0.29
N GLU A 85 9.33 15.41 0.58
CA GLU A 85 9.85 16.65 1.11
C GLU A 85 11.14 16.39 1.89
N TRP A 86 11.15 15.38 2.76
CA TRP A 86 12.36 14.97 3.49
C TRP A 86 13.46 14.43 2.57
N ILE A 87 13.12 13.64 1.53
CA ILE A 87 14.15 13.23 0.55
C ILE A 87 14.73 14.46 -0.15
N LYS A 88 13.92 15.43 -0.51
CA LYS A 88 14.38 16.67 -1.15
C LYS A 88 15.30 17.47 -0.23
N GLU A 89 14.98 17.57 1.06
CA GLU A 89 15.74 18.33 2.05
C GLU A 89 17.06 17.64 2.40
N TYR A 90 17.01 16.35 2.75
CA TYR A 90 18.16 15.64 3.30
C TYR A 90 19.00 14.89 2.25
N TYR A 91 18.38 14.51 1.13
CA TYR A 91 19.01 13.70 0.07
C TYR A 91 18.71 14.26 -1.33
N PRO A 92 19.04 15.54 -1.62
CA PRO A 92 18.62 16.20 -2.87
C PRO A 92 19.09 15.47 -4.13
N HIS A 93 20.24 14.78 -4.08
CA HIS A 93 20.74 13.98 -5.19
C HIS A 93 19.87 12.75 -5.49
N LEU A 94 19.25 12.13 -4.47
CA LEU A 94 18.28 11.04 -4.65
C LEU A 94 16.96 11.60 -5.18
N PHE A 95 16.53 12.76 -4.68
CA PHE A 95 15.31 13.41 -5.14
C PHE A 95 15.35 13.70 -6.65
N GLU A 96 16.47 14.21 -7.18
CA GLU A 96 16.63 14.46 -8.61
C GLU A 96 16.61 13.18 -9.45
N ARG A 97 17.12 12.06 -8.93
CA ARG A 97 17.02 10.75 -9.59
C ARG A 97 15.56 10.26 -9.59
N ILE A 98 14.84 10.41 -8.47
CA ILE A 98 13.42 10.10 -8.36
C ILE A 98 12.61 10.90 -9.38
N ARG A 99 12.85 12.21 -9.49
CA ARG A 99 12.18 13.08 -10.48
C ARG A 99 12.29 12.56 -11.91
N LYS A 100 13.45 12.04 -12.30
CA LYS A 100 13.64 11.44 -13.63
C LYS A 100 12.75 10.21 -13.81
N PHE A 101 12.73 9.31 -12.84
CA PHE A 101 11.89 8.11 -12.92
C PHE A 101 10.39 8.40 -12.80
N VAL A 102 10.00 9.48 -12.12
CA VAL A 102 8.61 9.97 -12.15
C VAL A 102 8.25 10.45 -13.56
N ALA A 103 9.11 11.22 -14.20
CA ALA A 103 8.90 11.67 -15.58
C ALA A 103 8.86 10.51 -16.58
N ASP A 104 9.63 9.46 -16.36
CA ASP A 104 9.63 8.22 -17.16
C ASP A 104 8.40 7.32 -16.88
N GLY A 105 7.54 7.68 -15.91
CA GLY A 105 6.38 6.87 -15.50
C GLY A 105 6.73 5.55 -14.79
N ARG A 106 7.96 5.41 -14.29
CA ARG A 106 8.45 4.21 -13.62
C ARG A 106 8.54 4.33 -12.10
N TRP A 107 8.54 5.54 -11.57
CA TRP A 107 8.27 5.84 -10.16
C TRP A 107 6.92 6.53 -10.09
N ASN A 108 5.91 5.82 -9.62
CA ASN A 108 4.56 6.34 -9.51
C ASN A 108 4.32 6.95 -8.13
N ILE A 109 3.75 8.16 -8.12
CA ILE A 109 3.31 8.83 -6.90
C ILE A 109 1.88 8.40 -6.62
N SER A 110 1.70 7.46 -5.71
CA SER A 110 0.39 7.00 -5.25
C SER A 110 -0.01 7.69 -3.95
N GLY A 111 -1.31 7.77 -3.71
CA GLY A 111 -1.85 8.39 -2.50
C GLY A 111 -1.78 9.91 -2.50
N ALA A 112 -2.93 10.55 -2.61
CA ALA A 112 -3.06 11.99 -2.59
C ALA A 112 -3.03 12.55 -1.15
N SER A 113 -2.11 12.09 -0.32
CA SER A 113 -2.00 12.52 1.08
C SER A 113 -0.62 13.10 1.35
N PHE A 114 -0.58 14.19 2.12
CA PHE A 114 0.70 14.73 2.61
C PHE A 114 1.34 13.73 3.57
N GLU A 115 0.52 13.21 4.49
CA GLU A 115 0.84 12.08 5.35
C GLU A 115 -0.35 11.11 5.40
N ALA A 116 -0.08 9.81 5.54
CA ALA A 116 -1.11 8.81 5.76
C ALA A 116 -1.83 9.12 7.08
N ASN A 117 -3.11 9.48 6.99
CA ASN A 117 -3.90 9.90 8.14
C ASN A 117 -4.92 8.83 8.52
N ASP A 118 -5.32 8.83 9.79
CA ASP A 118 -6.49 8.07 10.24
C ASP A 118 -7.74 8.58 9.49
N PRO A 119 -8.54 7.69 8.89
CA PRO A 119 -9.70 8.12 8.09
C PRO A 119 -10.93 8.52 8.92
N ASN A 120 -10.95 8.26 10.23
CA ASN A 120 -12.10 8.48 11.10
C ASN A 120 -11.91 9.60 12.13
N MET A 121 -10.68 9.83 12.59
CA MET A 121 -10.40 10.74 13.69
C MET A 121 -10.29 12.22 13.29
N PRO A 122 -9.65 12.59 12.17
CA PRO A 122 -9.53 13.99 11.79
C PRO A 122 -10.86 14.56 11.29
N SER A 123 -11.00 15.89 11.41
CA SER A 123 -12.12 16.57 10.77
C SER A 123 -12.03 16.49 9.24
N SER A 124 -13.17 16.64 8.56
CA SER A 124 -13.19 16.69 7.09
C SER A 124 -12.30 17.81 6.53
N GLU A 125 -12.22 18.95 7.22
CA GLU A 125 -11.33 20.06 6.88
C GLU A 125 -9.84 19.62 6.91
N SER A 126 -9.42 18.93 7.97
CA SER A 126 -8.05 18.41 8.08
C SER A 126 -7.74 17.39 7.00
N PHE A 127 -8.71 16.52 6.68
CA PHE A 127 -8.59 15.54 5.63
C PHE A 127 -8.39 16.19 4.25
N ILE A 128 -9.22 17.20 3.93
CA ILE A 128 -9.13 17.96 2.68
C ILE A 128 -7.79 18.70 2.58
N ARG A 129 -7.35 19.35 3.67
CA ARG A 129 -6.05 20.04 3.70
C ARG A 129 -4.88 19.11 3.48
N ASN A 130 -4.91 17.93 4.07
CA ASN A 130 -3.90 16.90 3.86
C ASN A 130 -3.77 16.54 2.36
N ILE A 131 -4.91 16.39 1.67
CA ILE A 131 -4.94 16.15 0.21
C ILE A 131 -4.41 17.38 -0.56
N LEU A 132 -4.87 18.58 -0.24
CA LEU A 132 -4.48 19.81 -0.94
C LEU A 132 -2.98 20.06 -0.86
N LEU A 133 -2.38 19.94 0.33
CA LEU A 133 -0.94 20.10 0.55
C LEU A 133 -0.12 19.09 -0.28
N ALA A 134 -0.56 17.82 -0.30
CA ALA A 134 0.08 16.81 -1.13
C ALA A 134 0.00 17.16 -2.62
N GLN A 135 -1.18 17.53 -3.10
CA GLN A 135 -1.40 17.85 -4.51
C GLN A 135 -0.62 19.10 -4.96
N GLU A 136 -0.48 20.09 -4.09
CA GLU A 136 0.36 21.27 -4.35
C GLU A 136 1.83 20.89 -4.45
N PHE A 137 2.33 20.08 -3.50
CA PHE A 137 3.69 19.56 -3.52
C PHE A 137 3.98 18.76 -4.79
N TYR A 138 3.14 17.78 -5.11
CA TYR A 138 3.32 16.94 -6.28
C TYR A 138 3.28 17.72 -7.59
N LYS A 139 2.35 18.66 -7.70
CA LYS A 139 2.28 19.54 -8.88
C LYS A 139 3.52 20.41 -9.01
N LYS A 140 3.99 20.99 -7.91
CA LYS A 140 5.18 21.87 -7.88
C LYS A 140 6.45 21.10 -8.24
N GLU A 141 6.66 19.94 -7.62
CA GLU A 141 7.93 19.22 -7.71
C GLU A 141 8.01 18.24 -8.89
N PHE A 142 6.90 17.67 -9.29
CA PHE A 142 6.84 16.62 -10.32
C PHE A 142 5.95 16.97 -11.52
N GLY A 143 5.20 18.06 -11.46
CA GLY A 143 4.28 18.46 -12.53
C GLY A 143 3.02 17.61 -12.65
N ILE A 144 2.76 16.71 -11.69
CA ILE A 144 1.64 15.76 -11.70
C ILE A 144 0.75 15.94 -10.48
N LYS A 145 -0.42 15.28 -10.52
CA LYS A 145 -1.31 15.11 -9.36
C LYS A 145 -1.59 13.61 -9.17
N SER A 146 -1.61 13.16 -7.93
CA SER A 146 -2.13 11.82 -7.61
C SER A 146 -3.64 11.78 -7.79
N LYS A 147 -4.18 10.62 -8.17
CA LYS A 147 -5.61 10.43 -8.46
C LYS A 147 -6.28 9.44 -7.51
N ASP A 148 -5.57 8.94 -6.54
CA ASP A 148 -6.05 7.91 -5.63
C ASP A 148 -5.81 8.27 -4.16
N MET A 149 -6.60 7.66 -3.30
CA MET A 149 -6.28 7.54 -1.88
C MET A 149 -5.65 6.16 -1.66
N PHE A 150 -4.44 6.13 -1.13
CA PHE A 150 -3.74 4.89 -0.81
C PHE A 150 -3.49 4.83 0.69
N LEU A 151 -4.32 4.06 1.39
CA LEU A 151 -4.30 3.89 2.85
C LEU A 151 -4.21 2.40 3.21
N PRO A 152 -3.05 1.77 2.99
CA PRO A 152 -2.92 0.31 3.12
C PRO A 152 -3.00 -0.17 4.55
N ASP A 153 -2.68 0.66 5.55
CA ASP A 153 -2.59 0.27 6.95
C ASP A 153 -3.49 1.08 7.91
N CYS A 154 -4.58 1.65 7.42
CA CYS A 154 -5.58 2.32 8.25
C CYS A 154 -6.69 1.35 8.67
N PHE A 155 -7.22 1.51 9.87
CA PHE A 155 -8.17 0.60 10.50
C PHE A 155 -9.55 1.25 10.62
N GLY A 156 -10.42 0.92 9.66
CA GLY A 156 -11.75 1.50 9.54
C GLY A 156 -11.78 2.74 8.64
N PHE A 157 -12.90 2.88 7.93
CA PHE A 157 -13.05 3.90 6.90
C PHE A 157 -14.45 4.51 6.99
N SER A 158 -14.50 5.82 7.12
CA SER A 158 -15.75 6.57 7.19
C SER A 158 -16.50 6.54 5.85
N GLN A 159 -17.81 6.42 5.89
CA GLN A 159 -18.68 6.47 4.71
C GLN A 159 -18.59 7.82 3.96
N VAL A 160 -18.03 8.86 4.56
CA VAL A 160 -17.83 10.17 3.92
C VAL A 160 -16.62 10.18 2.98
N MET A 161 -15.74 9.18 3.05
CA MET A 161 -14.50 9.19 2.27
C MET A 161 -14.70 9.23 0.75
N PRO A 162 -15.64 8.49 0.14
CA PRO A 162 -15.92 8.63 -1.29
C PRO A 162 -16.34 10.05 -1.68
N THR A 163 -17.18 10.69 -0.87
CA THR A 163 -17.59 12.08 -1.05
C THR A 163 -16.37 13.01 -1.04
N LEU A 164 -15.53 12.95 -0.01
CA LEU A 164 -14.35 13.79 0.12
C LEU A 164 -13.36 13.54 -1.03
N GLY A 165 -13.09 12.28 -1.33
CA GLY A 165 -12.18 11.90 -2.41
C GLY A 165 -12.67 12.41 -3.77
N HIS A 166 -13.93 12.18 -4.10
CA HIS A 166 -14.54 12.62 -5.35
C HIS A 166 -14.44 14.14 -5.51
N HIS A 167 -14.84 14.91 -4.50
CA HIS A 167 -14.79 16.37 -4.55
C HIS A 167 -13.35 16.94 -4.52
N CYS A 168 -12.38 16.18 -4.05
CA CYS A 168 -10.95 16.49 -4.21
C CYS A 168 -10.37 16.05 -5.57
N GLY A 169 -11.20 15.52 -6.47
CA GLY A 169 -10.78 15.09 -7.82
C GLY A 169 -10.09 13.73 -7.85
N LEU A 170 -10.27 12.91 -6.83
CA LEU A 170 -9.74 11.55 -6.77
C LEU A 170 -10.75 10.57 -7.37
N ILE A 171 -10.25 9.52 -8.02
CA ILE A 171 -11.06 8.52 -8.72
C ILE A 171 -10.94 7.12 -8.15
N GLY A 172 -10.00 6.90 -7.23
CA GLY A 172 -9.72 5.60 -6.66
C GLY A 172 -9.35 5.65 -5.19
N PHE A 173 -9.51 4.51 -4.55
CA PHE A 173 -9.10 4.23 -3.18
C PHE A 173 -8.54 2.82 -3.09
N SER A 174 -7.44 2.64 -2.38
CA SER A 174 -6.83 1.33 -2.19
C SER A 174 -6.45 1.10 -0.73
N THR A 175 -6.82 -0.07 -0.23
CA THR A 175 -6.45 -0.56 1.11
C THR A 175 -6.39 -2.08 1.12
N GLN A 176 -5.72 -2.65 2.12
CA GLN A 176 -5.75 -4.09 2.40
C GLN A 176 -6.56 -4.44 3.67
N LYS A 177 -7.03 -3.42 4.42
CA LYS A 177 -7.59 -3.65 5.76
C LYS A 177 -9.07 -4.00 5.78
N LEU A 178 -9.80 -3.87 4.69
CA LEU A 178 -11.21 -4.26 4.62
C LEU A 178 -11.43 -5.78 4.76
N SER A 179 -10.43 -6.60 4.44
CA SER A 179 -10.50 -8.06 4.52
C SER A 179 -9.64 -8.65 5.64
N TRP A 180 -9.05 -7.83 6.49
CA TRP A 180 -8.13 -8.29 7.52
C TRP A 180 -8.87 -8.76 8.79
N ARG A 181 -8.73 -10.05 9.13
CA ARG A 181 -9.48 -10.72 10.21
C ARG A 181 -8.77 -10.74 11.56
N THR A 182 -7.80 -9.89 11.81
CA THR A 182 -6.91 -10.08 12.98
C THR A 182 -7.42 -9.52 14.30
N GLU A 183 -8.54 -8.77 14.30
CA GLU A 183 -9.05 -8.18 15.54
C GLU A 183 -10.53 -8.53 15.77
N PRO A 184 -10.88 -9.07 16.96
CA PRO A 184 -12.27 -9.35 17.32
C PRO A 184 -13.20 -8.15 17.36
N LEU A 185 -12.61 -6.93 17.38
CA LEU A 185 -13.34 -5.65 17.47
C LEU A 185 -13.75 -5.08 16.12
N VAL A 186 -13.11 -5.52 15.04
CA VAL A 186 -13.43 -5.09 13.67
C VAL A 186 -14.27 -6.15 13.00
N GLY A 187 -15.46 -6.41 13.40
CA GLY A 187 -16.37 -7.45 12.93
C GLY A 187 -16.05 -8.12 11.57
N ASP A 188 -16.73 -9.18 11.23
CA ASP A 188 -16.61 -9.89 9.94
C ASP A 188 -17.05 -9.00 8.75
N SER A 189 -16.30 -7.96 8.43
CA SER A 189 -16.55 -7.17 7.22
C SER A 189 -16.16 -8.01 6.01
N LYS A 190 -17.10 -8.78 5.51
CA LYS A 190 -16.97 -9.46 4.23
C LYS A 190 -17.22 -8.41 3.14
N THR A 191 -16.15 -7.82 2.61
CA THR A 191 -16.27 -7.12 1.33
C THR A 191 -16.73 -8.13 0.29
N PRO A 192 -17.80 -7.88 -0.46
CA PRO A 192 -18.36 -8.85 -1.39
C PRO A 192 -17.42 -9.17 -2.57
N PHE A 193 -16.51 -8.26 -2.89
CA PHE A 193 -15.51 -8.41 -3.97
C PHE A 193 -14.29 -7.52 -3.70
N PRO A 194 -13.12 -7.86 -4.29
CA PRO A 194 -11.88 -7.12 -4.07
C PRO A 194 -11.79 -5.78 -4.82
N ILE A 195 -12.65 -5.55 -5.81
CA ILE A 195 -12.71 -4.32 -6.61
C ILE A 195 -14.17 -3.96 -6.81
N GLY A 196 -14.54 -2.72 -6.57
CA GLY A 196 -15.92 -2.25 -6.72
C GLY A 196 -16.04 -0.73 -6.74
N LEU A 197 -17.29 -0.26 -6.75
CA LEU A 197 -17.60 1.15 -6.57
C LEU A 197 -18.06 1.38 -5.13
N TRP A 198 -17.45 2.35 -4.48
CA TRP A 198 -17.86 2.82 -3.17
C TRP A 198 -18.61 4.14 -3.31
N GLU A 199 -19.86 4.14 -2.84
CA GLU A 199 -20.74 5.30 -2.88
C GLU A 199 -20.71 6.03 -1.55
N GLY A 200 -20.51 7.32 -1.60
CA GLY A 200 -20.55 8.24 -0.46
C GLY A 200 -21.95 8.69 -0.11
N VAL A 201 -22.05 9.49 0.96
CA VAL A 201 -23.32 9.97 1.53
C VAL A 201 -24.11 10.90 0.58
N ASP A 202 -23.46 11.50 -0.38
CA ASP A 202 -24.02 12.40 -1.39
C ASP A 202 -24.23 11.71 -2.76
N GLY A 203 -24.00 10.39 -2.85
CA GLY A 203 -24.07 9.64 -4.09
C GLY A 203 -22.80 9.72 -4.96
N ALA A 204 -21.77 10.45 -4.54
CA ALA A 204 -20.47 10.45 -5.21
C ALA A 204 -19.83 9.07 -5.13
N ARG A 205 -19.15 8.65 -6.20
CA ARG A 205 -18.56 7.30 -6.31
C ARG A 205 -17.09 7.37 -6.65
N ILE A 206 -16.32 6.46 -6.06
CA ILE A 206 -14.93 6.20 -6.40
C ILE A 206 -14.72 4.70 -6.58
N MET A 207 -13.69 4.33 -7.36
CA MET A 207 -13.25 2.94 -7.48
C MET A 207 -12.50 2.50 -6.21
N VAL A 208 -12.77 1.32 -5.70
CA VAL A 208 -12.11 0.73 -4.52
C VAL A 208 -11.54 -0.63 -4.86
#